data_b08fe8a76a1ea17070daa94f85e7dc28
#
_entry.id   b08fe8a76a1ea17070daa94f85e7dc28
#
_cell.length_a   1.000
_cell.length_b   1.000
_cell.length_c   1.000
_cell.angle_alpha   90.00
_cell.angle_beta   90.00
_cell.angle_gamma   90.00
#
_symmetry.space_group_name_H-M   'P 1'
#
loop_
_entity.id
_entity.type
_entity.pdbx_description
1 polymer ?
#
loop_
_entity_poly.entity_id
_entity_poly.type
_entity_poly.pdbx_seq_one_letter_code
_entity_poly.pdbx_strand_id
1 'polypeptide(L)'
;MAKNLGQIYESASFKYLKGMGLAVGDGPAGSLSNIPDIWMKLAKGKAADATGLELKTNPTAAGGLVMQYDWEKSKWKLGKTKGDEEKELLVKLAKKYKIVEMANDKKSPWGKNIPFLQYKGDTKRYVGNITPANAYKKDIKQYGGKSEIHVDINNRSVQSYYNTKECFYMNVGSHGFYLLGNSDPLDLNGKLKSLRAEPIPIFNFPIFIRCRCQDKGGGSYNFNMVQTMKSGPHSPYNLLPMNSSGSINMREVQSKANQILLKAFRT
;
A
#
# COMPACT_ATOMS: atom_id res chain seq x y z
N MET A 1 12.95 -8.46 17.10
CA MET A 1 13.09 -7.94 15.72
C MET A 1 13.02 -6.42 15.74
N ALA A 2 13.93 -5.75 15.03
CA ALA A 2 13.86 -4.28 14.90
C ALA A 2 12.61 -3.91 14.06
N LYS A 3 11.86 -2.89 14.49
CA LYS A 3 10.72 -2.36 13.73
C LYS A 3 11.22 -1.74 12.42
N ASN A 4 10.51 -1.98 11.33
CA ASN A 4 10.78 -1.27 10.07
C ASN A 4 10.23 0.17 10.13
N LEU A 5 10.66 1.02 9.19
CA LEU A 5 10.28 2.44 9.16
C LEU A 5 8.76 2.66 9.15
N GLY A 6 8.01 1.82 8.44
CA GLY A 6 6.53 1.89 8.39
C GLY A 6 5.92 1.65 9.78
N GLN A 7 6.35 0.60 10.48
CA GLN A 7 5.85 0.29 11.83
C GLN A 7 6.20 1.36 12.86
N ILE A 8 7.37 2.00 12.72
CA ILE A 8 7.75 3.14 13.57
C ILE A 8 6.79 4.30 13.32
N TYR A 9 6.55 4.62 12.05
CA TYR A 9 5.67 5.70 11.63
C TYR A 9 4.22 5.47 12.07
N GLU A 10 3.65 4.29 11.85
CA GLU A 10 2.31 3.93 12.33
C GLU A 10 2.18 4.10 13.85
N SER A 11 3.15 3.58 14.61
CA SER A 11 3.16 3.69 16.08
C SER A 11 3.26 5.14 16.55
N ALA A 12 4.12 5.95 15.92
CA ALA A 12 4.28 7.36 16.26
C ALA A 12 3.02 8.17 15.91
N SER A 13 2.42 7.89 14.74
CA SER A 13 1.19 8.52 14.26
C SER A 13 0.01 8.22 15.19
N PHE A 14 -0.16 6.96 15.57
CA PHE A 14 -1.21 6.57 16.51
C PHE A 14 -1.07 7.30 17.85
N LYS A 15 0.13 7.28 18.45
CA LYS A 15 0.39 7.97 19.74
C LYS A 15 0.09 9.46 19.65
N TYR A 16 0.50 10.11 18.56
CA TYR A 16 0.26 11.53 18.33
C TYR A 16 -1.24 11.84 18.24
N LEU A 17 -1.99 11.13 17.38
CA LEU A 17 -3.42 11.33 17.23
C LEU A 17 -4.21 10.96 18.50
N LYS A 18 -3.80 9.90 19.21
CA LYS A 18 -4.41 9.50 20.49
C LYS A 18 -4.24 10.59 21.55
N GLY A 19 -3.05 11.18 21.67
CA GLY A 19 -2.78 12.32 22.57
C GLY A 19 -3.63 13.54 22.27
N MET A 20 -4.10 13.69 21.03
CA MET A 20 -5.00 14.77 20.60
C MET A 20 -6.49 14.41 20.68
N GLY A 21 -6.84 13.19 21.10
CA GLY A 21 -8.22 12.69 21.12
C GLY A 21 -8.79 12.35 19.74
N LEU A 22 -7.94 12.22 18.71
CA LEU A 22 -8.36 11.98 17.32
C LEU A 22 -8.28 10.51 16.90
N ALA A 23 -7.66 9.63 17.67
CA ALA A 23 -7.59 8.20 17.37
C ALA A 23 -8.41 7.37 18.36
N VAL A 24 -8.99 6.28 17.86
CA VAL A 24 -9.76 5.29 18.62
C VAL A 24 -8.98 3.97 18.71
N GLY A 25 -9.24 3.18 19.75
CA GLY A 25 -8.55 1.90 19.99
C GLY A 25 -7.28 2.05 20.83
N ASP A 26 -6.52 0.95 20.96
CA ASP A 26 -5.37 0.86 21.86
C ASP A 26 -4.01 0.83 21.11
N GLY A 27 -4.05 0.78 19.80
CA GLY A 27 -2.87 0.78 18.93
C GLY A 27 -3.21 0.86 17.45
N PRO A 28 -2.20 1.00 16.58
CA PRO A 28 -2.39 0.87 15.16
C PRO A 28 -2.69 -0.60 14.79
N ALA A 29 -3.31 -0.81 13.62
CA ALA A 29 -3.66 -2.16 13.14
C ALA A 29 -2.45 -3.08 12.90
N GLY A 30 -1.27 -2.52 12.72
CA GLY A 30 -0.05 -3.26 12.44
C GLY A 30 -0.08 -3.94 11.07
N SER A 31 0.14 -5.27 11.04
CA SER A 31 0.20 -6.04 9.79
C SER A 31 -1.14 -6.60 9.30
N LEU A 32 -2.26 -6.24 9.93
CA LEU A 32 -3.59 -6.67 9.50
C LEU A 32 -3.96 -5.98 8.19
N SER A 33 -4.31 -6.76 7.16
CA SER A 33 -4.51 -6.24 5.81
C SER A 33 -5.93 -5.74 5.54
N ASN A 34 -6.89 -6.15 6.36
CA ASN A 34 -8.33 -5.94 6.15
C ASN A 34 -8.95 -4.80 6.97
N ILE A 35 -8.14 -4.09 7.74
CA ILE A 35 -8.60 -2.93 8.53
C ILE A 35 -7.70 -1.71 8.27
N PRO A 36 -8.16 -0.48 8.60
CA PRO A 36 -7.33 0.73 8.52
C PRO A 36 -6.10 0.66 9.41
N ASP A 37 -5.07 1.40 9.07
CA ASP A 37 -3.90 1.56 9.96
C ASP A 37 -4.29 2.25 11.27
N ILE A 38 -5.19 3.24 11.21
CA ILE A 38 -5.73 3.97 12.37
C ILE A 38 -7.22 4.25 12.15
N TRP A 39 -8.03 4.02 13.18
CA TRP A 39 -9.37 4.56 13.28
C TRP A 39 -9.33 6.00 13.81
N MET A 40 -9.80 6.95 13.00
CA MET A 40 -9.71 8.38 13.26
C MET A 40 -11.12 8.98 13.43
N LYS A 41 -11.25 9.96 14.34
CA LYS A 41 -12.49 10.69 14.60
C LYS A 41 -12.24 12.18 14.84
N LEU A 42 -13.28 12.99 14.87
CA LEU A 42 -13.20 14.36 15.40
C LEU A 42 -12.91 14.34 16.91
N ALA A 43 -12.26 15.38 17.42
CA ALA A 43 -11.90 15.46 18.84
C ALA A 43 -13.12 15.31 19.76
N LYS A 44 -14.26 15.93 19.40
CA LYS A 44 -15.54 15.82 20.11
C LYS A 44 -16.46 14.73 19.58
N GLY A 45 -16.05 13.98 18.54
CA GLY A 45 -16.83 12.91 17.92
C GLY A 45 -16.88 11.65 18.80
N LYS A 46 -17.92 10.84 18.62
CA LYS A 46 -18.03 9.52 19.26
C LYS A 46 -17.10 8.52 18.61
N ALA A 47 -16.73 7.47 19.32
CA ALA A 47 -15.92 6.37 18.76
C ALA A 47 -16.64 5.64 17.61
N ALA A 48 -17.98 5.57 17.67
CA ALA A 48 -18.82 4.98 16.61
C ALA A 48 -18.77 5.76 15.27
N ASP A 49 -18.37 7.05 15.30
CA ASP A 49 -18.26 7.88 14.11
C ASP A 49 -16.85 7.85 13.52
N ALA A 50 -15.99 6.94 14.01
CA ALA A 50 -14.62 6.84 13.53
C ALA A 50 -14.58 6.29 12.10
N THR A 51 -13.61 6.78 11.33
CA THR A 51 -13.34 6.37 9.96
C THR A 51 -11.87 5.98 9.80
N GLY A 52 -11.57 5.20 8.77
CA GLY A 52 -10.23 4.70 8.55
C GLY A 52 -9.29 5.73 7.94
N LEU A 53 -8.08 5.75 8.48
CA LEU A 53 -6.90 6.44 7.95
C LEU A 53 -5.85 5.42 7.55
N GLU A 54 -5.42 5.47 6.30
CA GLU A 54 -4.26 4.71 5.80
C GLU A 54 -3.00 5.56 5.91
N LEU A 55 -1.90 4.94 6.30
CA LEU A 55 -0.60 5.58 6.45
C LEU A 55 0.40 5.05 5.43
N LYS A 56 1.12 5.95 4.80
CA LYS A 56 2.27 5.63 3.95
C LYS A 56 3.44 6.54 4.31
N THR A 57 4.63 5.97 4.47
CA THR A 57 5.84 6.77 4.66
C THR A 57 6.15 7.59 3.42
N ASN A 58 6.05 6.97 2.25
CA ASN A 58 6.29 7.51 0.92
C ASN A 58 5.27 6.90 -0.06
N PRO A 59 5.15 7.38 -1.31
CA PRO A 59 4.44 6.68 -2.36
C PRO A 59 5.03 5.28 -2.56
N THR A 60 4.28 4.26 -2.18
CA THR A 60 4.74 2.86 -2.13
C THR A 60 3.65 1.89 -2.54
N ALA A 61 3.79 0.62 -2.15
CA ALA A 61 2.81 -0.42 -2.44
C ALA A 61 1.46 -0.17 -1.73
N ALA A 62 0.39 -0.37 -2.47
CA ALA A 62 -0.99 -0.27 -2.02
C ALA A 62 -1.74 -1.57 -2.30
N GLY A 63 -1.45 -2.59 -1.52
CA GLY A 63 -2.03 -3.92 -1.67
C GLY A 63 -1.34 -4.78 -2.74
N GLY A 64 -1.40 -6.09 -2.54
CA GLY A 64 -0.77 -7.04 -3.46
C GLY A 64 -1.35 -8.45 -3.40
N LEU A 65 -1.17 -9.19 -4.49
CA LEU A 65 -1.51 -10.59 -4.63
C LEU A 65 -0.26 -11.42 -4.85
N VAL A 66 -0.24 -12.63 -4.27
CA VAL A 66 0.79 -13.61 -4.58
C VAL A 66 0.53 -14.17 -5.98
N MET A 67 1.58 -14.23 -6.80
CA MET A 67 1.60 -14.97 -8.06
C MET A 67 2.16 -16.37 -7.81
N GLN A 68 1.54 -17.38 -8.38
CA GLN A 68 1.96 -18.78 -8.29
C GLN A 68 2.25 -19.32 -9.69
N TYR A 69 3.25 -20.18 -9.78
CA TYR A 69 3.52 -20.92 -11.02
C TYR A 69 2.92 -22.32 -10.92
N ASP A 70 2.07 -22.66 -11.88
CA ASP A 70 1.49 -23.99 -12.03
C ASP A 70 2.44 -24.83 -12.88
N TRP A 71 3.18 -25.75 -12.24
CA TRP A 71 4.20 -26.55 -12.90
C TRP A 71 3.63 -27.57 -13.86
N GLU A 72 2.45 -28.10 -13.59
CA GLU A 72 1.78 -29.06 -14.48
C GLU A 72 1.38 -28.39 -15.79
N LYS A 73 0.88 -27.16 -15.71
CA LYS A 73 0.43 -26.37 -16.86
C LYS A 73 1.50 -25.45 -17.41
N SER A 74 2.67 -25.40 -16.77
CA SER A 74 3.76 -24.47 -17.11
C SER A 74 3.28 -23.01 -17.29
N LYS A 75 2.44 -22.52 -16.36
CA LYS A 75 1.80 -21.21 -16.45
C LYS A 75 1.73 -20.49 -15.10
N TRP A 76 1.82 -19.17 -15.16
CA TRP A 76 1.53 -18.30 -14.02
C TRP A 76 0.02 -18.24 -13.75
N LYS A 77 -0.35 -18.19 -12.49
CA LYS A 77 -1.70 -17.95 -11.99
C LYS A 77 -1.66 -17.07 -10.74
N LEU A 78 -2.80 -16.45 -10.42
CA LEU A 78 -2.96 -15.76 -9.14
C LEU A 78 -3.12 -16.76 -8.00
N GLY A 79 -2.60 -16.42 -6.83
CA GLY A 79 -2.81 -17.20 -5.61
C GLY A 79 -4.27 -17.22 -5.17
N LYS A 80 -4.57 -18.06 -4.18
CA LYS A 80 -5.92 -18.17 -3.59
C LYS A 80 -6.29 -16.89 -2.83
N THR A 81 -7.54 -16.45 -2.98
CA THR A 81 -8.06 -15.19 -2.38
C THR A 81 -9.42 -15.36 -1.72
N LYS A 82 -9.89 -16.61 -1.53
CA LYS A 82 -11.24 -16.87 -1.06
C LYS A 82 -11.49 -16.22 0.31
N GLY A 83 -12.54 -15.40 0.41
CA GLY A 83 -12.98 -14.75 1.64
C GLY A 83 -12.20 -13.47 2.00
N ASP A 84 -11.52 -12.84 1.03
CA ASP A 84 -10.73 -11.63 1.23
C ASP A 84 -11.12 -10.62 0.14
N GLU A 85 -12.01 -9.68 0.49
CA GLU A 85 -12.61 -8.72 -0.46
C GLU A 85 -11.58 -7.84 -1.15
N GLU A 86 -10.56 -7.38 -0.42
CA GLU A 86 -9.50 -6.53 -1.00
C GLU A 86 -8.71 -7.33 -2.05
N LYS A 87 -8.45 -8.62 -1.81
CA LYS A 87 -7.77 -9.47 -2.78
C LYS A 87 -8.66 -9.80 -3.97
N GLU A 88 -9.98 -9.93 -3.76
CA GLU A 88 -10.92 -10.09 -4.87
C GLU A 88 -10.93 -8.88 -5.80
N LEU A 89 -10.84 -7.66 -5.27
CA LEU A 89 -10.67 -6.45 -6.09
C LEU A 89 -9.36 -6.49 -6.88
N LEU A 90 -8.27 -6.93 -6.27
CA LEU A 90 -6.99 -7.09 -6.96
C LEU A 90 -7.04 -8.18 -8.05
N VAL A 91 -7.80 -9.26 -7.84
CA VAL A 91 -8.07 -10.26 -8.88
C VAL A 91 -8.87 -9.67 -10.04
N LYS A 92 -9.92 -8.88 -9.76
CA LYS A 92 -10.69 -8.17 -10.82
C LYS A 92 -9.78 -7.24 -11.61
N LEU A 93 -8.90 -6.52 -10.91
CA LEU A 93 -7.91 -5.64 -11.52
C LEU A 93 -6.93 -6.42 -12.41
N ALA A 94 -6.39 -7.54 -11.92
CA ALA A 94 -5.50 -8.40 -12.67
C ALA A 94 -6.13 -8.92 -13.97
N LYS A 95 -7.41 -9.31 -13.92
CA LYS A 95 -8.18 -9.74 -15.08
C LYS A 95 -8.40 -8.59 -16.07
N LYS A 96 -8.83 -7.41 -15.57
CA LYS A 96 -9.07 -6.23 -16.41
C LYS A 96 -7.84 -5.83 -17.23
N TYR A 97 -6.67 -5.88 -16.63
CA TYR A 97 -5.41 -5.48 -17.27
C TYR A 97 -4.63 -6.67 -17.83
N LYS A 98 -5.24 -7.86 -17.91
CA LYS A 98 -4.65 -9.08 -18.49
C LYS A 98 -3.26 -9.42 -17.92
N ILE A 99 -3.10 -9.23 -16.60
CA ILE A 99 -1.78 -9.38 -15.93
C ILE A 99 -1.27 -10.83 -16.03
N VAL A 100 -2.17 -11.81 -15.88
CA VAL A 100 -1.80 -13.23 -15.97
C VAL A 100 -1.39 -13.61 -17.39
N GLU A 101 -2.11 -13.10 -18.39
CA GLU A 101 -1.79 -13.28 -19.79
C GLU A 101 -0.43 -12.65 -20.14
N MET A 102 -0.20 -11.44 -19.66
CA MET A 102 1.09 -10.77 -19.84
C MET A 102 2.23 -11.53 -19.16
N ALA A 103 2.01 -12.07 -17.96
CA ALA A 103 3.00 -12.88 -17.26
C ALA A 103 3.33 -14.18 -18.02
N ASN A 104 2.37 -14.73 -18.74
CA ASN A 104 2.52 -15.96 -19.53
C ASN A 104 2.97 -15.73 -20.97
N ASP A 105 3.06 -14.47 -21.43
CA ASP A 105 3.57 -14.16 -22.77
C ASP A 105 5.04 -14.57 -22.87
N LYS A 106 5.40 -15.31 -23.92
CA LYS A 106 6.79 -15.74 -24.21
C LYS A 106 7.80 -14.59 -24.31
N LYS A 107 7.32 -13.37 -24.63
CA LYS A 107 8.14 -12.15 -24.70
C LYS A 107 8.32 -11.50 -23.33
N SER A 108 7.51 -11.86 -22.33
CA SER A 108 7.65 -11.30 -20.99
C SER A 108 8.84 -11.91 -20.26
N PRO A 109 9.40 -11.20 -19.27
CA PRO A 109 10.45 -11.76 -18.41
C PRO A 109 10.02 -13.04 -17.69
N TRP A 110 8.71 -13.26 -17.53
CA TRP A 110 8.13 -14.34 -16.73
C TRP A 110 7.59 -15.50 -17.59
N GLY A 111 7.39 -15.29 -18.89
CA GLY A 111 6.83 -16.28 -19.80
C GLY A 111 7.83 -17.30 -20.33
N LYS A 112 9.13 -17.10 -20.05
CA LYS A 112 10.16 -18.08 -20.35
C LYS A 112 10.22 -19.11 -19.23
N ASN A 113 10.61 -20.35 -19.56
CA ASN A 113 10.87 -21.39 -18.55
C ASN A 113 11.77 -20.82 -17.47
N ILE A 114 11.35 -20.97 -16.21
CA ILE A 114 12.16 -20.63 -15.05
C ILE A 114 12.98 -21.86 -14.70
N PRO A 115 14.23 -22.01 -15.22
CA PRO A 115 14.94 -23.28 -15.19
C PRO A 115 15.44 -23.67 -13.80
N PHE A 116 15.43 -22.74 -12.84
CA PHE A 116 16.06 -22.93 -11.54
C PHE A 116 15.06 -22.95 -10.38
N LEU A 117 13.85 -22.47 -10.57
CA LEU A 117 12.80 -22.42 -9.55
C LEU A 117 11.84 -23.58 -9.77
N GLN A 118 12.13 -24.74 -9.22
CA GLN A 118 11.18 -25.85 -9.18
C GLN A 118 10.56 -25.95 -7.79
N TYR A 119 9.23 -25.84 -7.74
CA TYR A 119 8.44 -26.16 -6.57
C TYR A 119 7.98 -27.62 -6.67
N LYS A 120 8.30 -28.44 -5.69
CA LYS A 120 7.76 -29.80 -5.59
C LYS A 120 6.77 -29.85 -4.42
N GLY A 121 5.48 -29.84 -4.74
CA GLY A 121 4.40 -29.87 -3.75
C GLY A 121 4.33 -28.61 -2.88
N ASP A 122 3.71 -28.70 -1.70
CA ASP A 122 3.56 -27.58 -0.74
C ASP A 122 4.88 -27.19 -0.04
N THR A 123 5.94 -27.99 -0.21
CA THR A 123 7.25 -27.66 0.28
C THR A 123 8.00 -26.87 -0.77
N LYS A 124 8.32 -25.61 -0.47
CA LYS A 124 9.13 -24.69 -1.28
C LYS A 124 10.58 -25.22 -1.39
N ARG A 125 10.77 -26.30 -2.15
CA ARG A 125 12.09 -26.87 -2.38
C ARG A 125 12.57 -26.51 -3.78
N TYR A 126 13.76 -25.97 -3.85
CA TYR A 126 14.47 -25.77 -5.11
C TYR A 126 15.06 -27.09 -5.53
N VAL A 127 14.94 -27.44 -6.82
CA VAL A 127 15.54 -28.65 -7.37
C VAL A 127 16.87 -28.28 -8.00
N GLY A 128 17.96 -28.85 -7.49
CA GLY A 128 19.32 -28.66 -7.98
C GLY A 128 20.30 -28.14 -6.92
N ASN A 129 21.60 -28.21 -7.22
CA ASN A 129 22.68 -27.77 -6.34
C ASN A 129 22.91 -26.25 -6.34
N ILE A 130 21.90 -25.45 -6.72
CA ILE A 130 22.01 -23.99 -6.82
C ILE A 130 21.31 -23.39 -5.63
N THR A 131 22.00 -22.54 -4.88
CA THR A 131 21.36 -21.76 -3.82
C THR A 131 20.30 -20.85 -4.41
N PRO A 132 19.19 -20.59 -3.69
CA PRO A 132 18.13 -19.73 -4.18
C PRO A 132 18.61 -18.33 -4.64
N ALA A 133 19.55 -17.73 -3.93
CA ALA A 133 20.13 -16.44 -4.34
C ALA A 133 20.86 -16.52 -5.69
N ASN A 134 21.55 -17.62 -5.96
CA ASN A 134 22.22 -17.83 -7.24
C ASN A 134 21.23 -18.16 -8.36
N ALA A 135 20.17 -18.89 -8.06
CA ALA A 135 19.07 -19.14 -9.00
C ALA A 135 18.41 -17.80 -9.40
N TYR A 136 18.09 -16.95 -8.44
CA TYR A 136 17.53 -15.62 -8.68
C TYR A 136 18.46 -14.77 -9.59
N LYS A 137 19.76 -14.70 -9.28
CA LYS A 137 20.73 -13.94 -10.09
C LYS A 137 20.82 -14.46 -11.53
N LYS A 138 20.75 -15.78 -11.73
CA LYS A 138 20.75 -16.39 -13.06
C LYS A 138 19.49 -16.08 -13.83
N ASP A 139 18.32 -16.17 -13.18
CA ASP A 139 17.03 -15.82 -13.77
C ASP A 139 16.98 -14.36 -14.21
N ILE A 140 17.40 -13.43 -13.35
CA ILE A 140 17.47 -12.01 -13.67
C ILE A 140 18.41 -11.77 -14.87
N LYS A 141 19.57 -12.41 -14.90
CA LYS A 141 20.51 -12.30 -16.03
C LYS A 141 19.92 -12.84 -17.33
N GLN A 142 19.19 -13.96 -17.26
CA GLN A 142 18.52 -14.58 -18.41
C GLN A 142 17.45 -13.66 -19.00
N TYR A 143 16.76 -12.87 -18.17
CA TYR A 143 15.76 -11.90 -18.59
C TYR A 143 16.33 -10.51 -18.92
N GLY A 144 17.66 -10.42 -19.13
CA GLY A 144 18.30 -9.16 -19.47
C GLY A 144 18.24 -8.11 -18.37
N GLY A 145 18.26 -8.55 -17.10
CA GLY A 145 18.14 -7.68 -15.92
C GLY A 145 16.72 -7.19 -15.62
N LYS A 146 15.72 -7.56 -16.45
CA LYS A 146 14.31 -7.16 -16.26
C LYS A 146 13.53 -8.27 -15.58
N SER A 147 13.23 -8.10 -14.31
CA SER A 147 12.45 -9.05 -13.51
C SER A 147 11.03 -8.57 -13.22
N GLU A 148 10.60 -7.46 -13.79
CA GLU A 148 9.36 -6.82 -13.46
C GLU A 148 8.48 -6.56 -14.70
N ILE A 149 7.18 -6.71 -14.51
CA ILE A 149 6.15 -6.30 -15.48
C ILE A 149 5.46 -5.07 -14.88
N HIS A 150 5.40 -3.99 -15.64
CA HIS A 150 4.76 -2.75 -15.23
C HIS A 150 3.57 -2.44 -16.15
N VAL A 151 2.42 -2.13 -15.55
CA VAL A 151 1.21 -1.74 -16.26
C VAL A 151 0.59 -0.53 -15.56
N ASP A 152 0.55 0.62 -16.23
CA ASP A 152 -0.12 1.80 -15.69
C ASP A 152 -1.64 1.56 -15.59
N ILE A 153 -2.23 1.97 -14.48
CA ILE A 153 -3.65 1.77 -14.17
C ILE A 153 -4.26 3.05 -13.62
N ASN A 154 -5.60 3.09 -13.58
CA ASN A 154 -6.30 4.21 -12.99
C ASN A 154 -6.15 4.24 -11.47
N ASN A 155 -5.92 5.42 -10.89
CA ASN A 155 -5.77 5.64 -9.44
C ASN A 155 -7.04 5.28 -8.64
N ARG A 156 -8.22 5.27 -9.26
CA ARG A 156 -9.47 4.78 -8.63
C ARG A 156 -9.36 3.35 -8.09
N SER A 157 -8.43 2.55 -8.62
CA SER A 157 -8.20 1.20 -8.12
C SER A 157 -7.67 1.21 -6.68
N VAL A 158 -6.80 2.17 -6.33
CA VAL A 158 -6.29 2.35 -4.97
C VAL A 158 -7.39 2.89 -4.05
N GLN A 159 -8.17 3.86 -4.53
CA GLN A 159 -9.33 4.38 -3.79
C GLN A 159 -10.31 3.25 -3.46
N SER A 160 -10.71 2.45 -4.46
CA SER A 160 -11.62 1.33 -4.24
C SER A 160 -11.05 0.28 -3.28
N TYR A 161 -9.74 -0.01 -3.37
CA TYR A 161 -9.07 -0.95 -2.49
C TYR A 161 -9.12 -0.50 -1.03
N TYR A 162 -8.86 0.78 -0.75
CA TYR A 162 -8.89 1.28 0.63
C TYR A 162 -10.31 1.52 1.15
N ASN A 163 -11.27 1.83 0.28
CA ASN A 163 -12.67 1.95 0.69
C ASN A 163 -13.26 0.62 1.20
N THR A 164 -12.79 -0.55 0.73
CA THR A 164 -13.20 -1.85 1.33
C THR A 164 -12.73 -2.04 2.76
N LYS A 165 -11.76 -1.26 3.20
CA LYS A 165 -11.26 -1.21 4.58
C LYS A 165 -11.83 -0.03 5.37
N GLU A 166 -12.86 0.63 4.86
CA GLU A 166 -13.41 1.86 5.45
C GLU A 166 -12.39 2.99 5.60
N CYS A 167 -11.31 2.96 4.81
CA CYS A 167 -10.33 4.05 4.71
C CYS A 167 -10.82 5.09 3.71
N PHE A 168 -11.14 6.28 4.18
CA PHE A 168 -11.53 7.42 3.35
C PHE A 168 -10.47 8.52 3.31
N TYR A 169 -9.45 8.38 4.12
CA TYR A 169 -8.31 9.31 4.20
C TYR A 169 -6.99 8.55 4.10
N MET A 170 -6.00 9.22 3.51
CA MET A 170 -4.63 8.74 3.46
C MET A 170 -3.67 9.84 3.87
N ASN A 171 -2.71 9.54 4.73
CA ASN A 171 -1.56 10.40 4.96
C ASN A 171 -0.28 9.75 4.42
N VAL A 172 0.33 10.40 3.43
CA VAL A 172 1.65 10.02 2.92
C VAL A 172 2.65 10.96 3.61
N GLY A 173 3.46 10.43 4.53
CA GLY A 173 4.30 11.23 5.42
C GLY A 173 5.22 12.22 4.71
N SER A 174 5.66 11.88 3.49
CA SER A 174 6.48 12.75 2.63
C SER A 174 5.69 13.69 1.71
N HIS A 175 4.36 13.53 1.56
CA HIS A 175 3.56 14.24 0.53
C HIS A 175 2.32 14.96 1.10
N GLY A 176 1.75 14.46 2.19
CA GLY A 176 0.62 15.10 2.84
C GLY A 176 -0.62 14.24 3.05
N PHE A 177 -1.72 14.91 3.35
CA PHE A 177 -3.01 14.34 3.73
C PHE A 177 -4.02 14.50 2.59
N TYR A 178 -4.75 13.41 2.25
CA TYR A 178 -5.62 13.33 1.08
C TYR A 178 -6.94 12.64 1.41
N LEU A 179 -8.00 12.99 0.67
CA LEU A 179 -9.21 12.17 0.57
C LEU A 179 -8.96 10.98 -0.39
N LEU A 180 -9.42 9.79 -0.03
CA LEU A 180 -9.41 8.60 -0.88
C LEU A 180 -10.70 8.50 -1.72
N GLY A 181 -11.00 9.53 -2.49
CA GLY A 181 -12.21 9.65 -3.30
C GLY A 181 -13.05 10.86 -2.90
N ASN A 182 -14.36 10.79 -3.20
CA ASN A 182 -15.27 11.92 -2.95
C ASN A 182 -15.90 11.90 -1.55
N SER A 183 -15.73 10.82 -0.79
CA SER A 183 -16.29 10.71 0.55
C SER A 183 -15.44 11.43 1.58
N ASP A 184 -16.06 12.25 2.41
CA ASP A 184 -15.46 12.98 3.53
C ASP A 184 -16.32 12.74 4.80
N PRO A 185 -16.24 11.53 5.41
CA PRO A 185 -17.12 11.16 6.52
C PRO A 185 -17.01 12.07 7.75
N LEU A 186 -15.89 12.75 7.95
CA LEU A 186 -15.68 13.69 9.05
C LEU A 186 -16.07 15.13 8.68
N ASP A 187 -16.53 15.36 7.45
CA ASP A 187 -16.83 16.70 6.91
C ASP A 187 -15.69 17.71 7.10
N LEU A 188 -14.45 17.24 6.90
CA LEU A 188 -13.27 18.09 7.08
C LEU A 188 -13.23 19.24 6.07
N ASN A 189 -13.66 19.00 4.83
CA ASN A 189 -13.71 20.03 3.80
C ASN A 189 -14.78 21.09 4.08
N GLY A 190 -15.95 20.69 4.64
CA GLY A 190 -16.95 21.66 5.10
C GLY A 190 -16.42 22.53 6.24
N LYS A 191 -15.69 21.93 7.18
CA LYS A 191 -15.05 22.64 8.29
C LYS A 191 -13.93 23.56 7.82
N LEU A 192 -13.07 23.11 6.91
CA LEU A 192 -12.02 23.94 6.31
C LEU A 192 -12.60 25.13 5.55
N LYS A 193 -13.70 24.94 4.79
CA LYS A 193 -14.44 26.03 4.13
C LYS A 193 -14.91 27.06 5.14
N SER A 194 -15.44 26.64 6.28
CA SER A 194 -15.85 27.55 7.37
C SER A 194 -14.68 28.31 7.96
N LEU A 195 -13.48 27.76 7.90
CA LEU A 195 -12.22 28.39 8.30
C LEU A 195 -11.56 29.22 7.16
N ARG A 196 -12.24 29.37 6.02
CA ARG A 196 -11.73 30.04 4.80
C ARG A 196 -10.40 29.46 4.32
N ALA A 197 -10.27 28.14 4.39
CA ALA A 197 -9.08 27.39 3.99
C ALA A 197 -9.37 26.54 2.74
N GLU A 198 -8.30 26.16 2.04
CA GLU A 198 -8.36 25.29 0.87
C GLU A 198 -8.89 23.89 1.26
N PRO A 199 -9.59 23.20 0.37
CA PRO A 199 -10.03 21.85 0.64
C PRO A 199 -8.86 20.86 0.67
N ILE A 200 -9.03 19.76 1.38
CA ILE A 200 -8.15 18.58 1.30
C ILE A 200 -8.22 18.03 -0.12
N PRO A 201 -7.10 17.87 -0.82
CA PRO A 201 -7.12 17.35 -2.18
C PRO A 201 -7.52 15.87 -2.21
N ILE A 202 -8.18 15.48 -3.30
CA ILE A 202 -8.43 14.06 -3.57
C ILE A 202 -7.11 13.41 -4.01
N PHE A 203 -6.83 12.23 -3.49
CA PHE A 203 -5.67 11.43 -3.86
C PHE A 203 -5.63 11.19 -5.37
N ASN A 204 -4.58 11.66 -6.02
CA ASN A 204 -4.41 11.61 -7.47
C ASN A 204 -2.96 11.28 -7.87
N PHE A 205 -2.40 10.25 -7.26
CA PHE A 205 -1.07 9.78 -7.66
C PHE A 205 -1.16 8.84 -8.86
N PRO A 206 -0.19 8.86 -9.76
CA PRO A 206 -0.09 7.85 -10.81
C PRO A 206 0.13 6.47 -10.21
N ILE A 207 -0.62 5.47 -10.68
CA ILE A 207 -0.60 4.10 -10.17
C ILE A 207 -0.19 3.15 -11.28
N PHE A 208 0.59 2.16 -10.94
CA PHE A 208 0.88 1.04 -11.83
C PHE A 208 0.83 -0.28 -11.09
N ILE A 209 0.49 -1.33 -11.79
CA ILE A 209 0.68 -2.71 -11.33
C ILE A 209 2.13 -3.08 -11.59
N ARG A 210 2.79 -3.57 -10.57
CA ARG A 210 4.12 -4.15 -10.65
C ARG A 210 4.04 -5.64 -10.30
N CYS A 211 4.40 -6.49 -11.26
CA CYS A 211 4.64 -7.90 -10.98
C CYS A 211 6.15 -8.12 -10.90
N ARG A 212 6.62 -8.68 -9.81
CA ARG A 212 8.05 -8.93 -9.61
C ARG A 212 8.33 -10.21 -8.86
N CYS A 213 9.49 -10.78 -9.16
CA CYS A 213 10.16 -11.73 -8.30
C CYS A 213 11.07 -10.95 -7.35
N GLN A 214 10.99 -11.23 -6.07
CA GLN A 214 11.80 -10.57 -5.05
C GLN A 214 12.47 -11.60 -4.17
N ASP A 215 13.77 -11.50 -4.02
CA ASP A 215 14.51 -12.24 -2.99
C ASP A 215 14.11 -11.71 -1.61
N LYS A 216 13.66 -12.62 -0.75
CA LYS A 216 13.29 -12.30 0.64
C LYS A 216 14.38 -12.66 1.64
N GLY A 217 15.52 -13.14 1.15
CA GLY A 217 16.57 -13.72 1.98
C GLY A 217 16.21 -15.13 2.47
N GLY A 218 17.19 -15.82 3.10
CA GLY A 218 16.98 -17.18 3.64
C GLY A 218 16.55 -18.21 2.61
N GLY A 219 16.74 -17.93 1.32
CA GLY A 219 16.43 -18.85 0.25
C GLY A 219 14.97 -18.86 -0.19
N SER A 220 14.20 -17.84 0.07
CA SER A 220 12.81 -17.73 -0.39
C SER A 220 12.64 -16.64 -1.43
N TYR A 221 11.84 -16.94 -2.48
CA TYR A 221 11.37 -15.97 -3.45
C TYR A 221 9.91 -15.64 -3.23
N ASN A 222 9.55 -14.39 -3.49
CA ASN A 222 8.18 -13.97 -3.51
C ASN A 222 7.85 -13.42 -4.90
N PHE A 223 6.89 -14.07 -5.56
CA PHE A 223 6.31 -13.61 -6.82
C PHE A 223 4.99 -12.95 -6.51
N ASN A 224 4.88 -11.66 -6.77
CA ASN A 224 3.67 -10.93 -6.45
C ASN A 224 3.31 -9.87 -7.50
N MET A 225 2.03 -9.61 -7.58
CA MET A 225 1.44 -8.46 -8.22
C MET A 225 1.13 -7.43 -7.15
N VAL A 226 1.58 -6.21 -7.31
CA VAL A 226 1.40 -5.13 -6.33
C VAL A 226 0.93 -3.87 -7.03
N GLN A 227 -0.13 -3.23 -6.54
CA GLN A 227 -0.42 -1.85 -6.89
C GLN A 227 0.66 -0.96 -6.29
N THR A 228 1.27 -0.10 -7.08
CA THR A 228 2.37 0.76 -6.65
C THR A 228 2.07 2.19 -7.05
N MET A 229 2.25 3.10 -6.11
CA MET A 229 2.09 4.53 -6.32
C MET A 229 3.42 5.13 -6.81
N LYS A 230 3.37 5.95 -7.85
CA LYS A 230 4.44 6.89 -8.19
C LYS A 230 4.26 8.18 -7.36
N SER A 231 5.29 8.99 -7.26
CA SER A 231 5.18 10.31 -6.65
C SER A 231 4.12 11.14 -7.38
N GLY A 232 3.29 11.83 -6.62
CA GLY A 232 2.21 12.66 -7.10
C GLY A 232 2.24 14.06 -6.47
N PRO A 233 1.19 14.87 -6.69
CA PRO A 233 1.13 16.22 -6.15
C PRO A 233 1.15 16.23 -4.62
N HIS A 234 1.87 17.18 -4.02
CA HIS A 234 1.84 17.42 -2.58
C HIS A 234 0.50 18.04 -2.17
N SER A 235 -0.01 17.60 -1.02
CA SER A 235 -1.12 18.28 -0.36
C SER A 235 -0.64 19.52 0.38
N PRO A 236 -1.44 20.60 0.47
CA PRO A 236 -1.13 21.71 1.35
C PRO A 236 -1.15 21.32 2.84
N TYR A 237 -1.78 20.21 3.17
CA TYR A 237 -1.90 19.65 4.51
C TYR A 237 -1.07 18.39 4.67
N ASN A 238 -0.41 18.26 5.81
CA ASN A 238 0.23 17.00 6.21
C ASN A 238 -0.06 16.77 7.70
N LEU A 239 -1.14 16.03 7.98
CA LEU A 239 -1.58 15.77 9.35
C LEU A 239 -0.47 15.10 10.19
N LEU A 240 0.28 14.22 9.54
CA LEU A 240 1.29 13.36 10.14
C LEU A 240 2.60 13.43 9.33
N PRO A 241 3.26 14.60 9.28
CA PRO A 241 4.52 14.72 8.57
C PRO A 241 5.59 13.86 9.22
N MET A 242 6.39 13.18 8.40
CA MET A 242 7.38 12.21 8.86
C MET A 242 8.81 12.73 8.67
N ASN A 243 9.66 12.54 9.67
CA ASN A 243 11.10 12.72 9.55
C ASN A 243 11.81 11.43 9.06
N SER A 244 13.10 11.50 8.83
CA SER A 244 13.91 10.38 8.33
C SER A 244 13.96 9.16 9.26
N SER A 245 13.69 9.33 10.55
CA SER A 245 13.64 8.24 11.53
C SER A 245 12.28 7.53 11.62
N GLY A 246 11.26 7.98 10.89
CA GLY A 246 9.90 7.47 10.98
C GLY A 246 9.05 8.11 12.09
N SER A 247 9.59 9.08 12.82
CA SER A 247 8.86 9.82 13.85
C SER A 247 8.10 10.99 13.23
N ILE A 248 7.11 11.55 13.95
CA ILE A 248 6.39 12.73 13.52
C ILE A 248 7.32 13.95 13.52
N ASN A 249 7.32 14.69 12.42
CA ASN A 249 8.05 15.96 12.29
C ASN A 249 7.26 17.10 12.97
N MET A 250 7.50 17.30 14.26
CA MET A 250 6.78 18.29 15.06
C MET A 250 6.93 19.73 14.54
N ARG A 251 8.04 20.07 13.89
CA ARG A 251 8.24 21.40 13.28
C ARG A 251 7.24 21.62 12.14
N GLU A 252 7.04 20.63 11.30
CA GLU A 252 6.12 20.72 10.17
C GLU A 252 4.65 20.67 10.63
N VAL A 253 4.33 19.91 11.71
CA VAL A 253 3.02 19.96 12.36
C VAL A 253 2.63 21.37 12.76
N GLN A 254 3.57 22.22 13.17
CA GLN A 254 3.33 23.59 13.57
C GLN A 254 3.15 24.57 12.38
N SER A 255 3.23 24.09 11.13
CA SER A 255 2.95 24.93 9.97
C SER A 255 1.52 25.48 10.02
N LYS A 256 1.32 26.69 9.46
CA LYS A 256 -0.01 27.35 9.45
C LYS A 256 -1.09 26.44 8.84
N ALA A 257 -0.80 25.77 7.72
CA ALA A 257 -1.74 24.89 7.05
C ALA A 257 -2.15 23.71 7.94
N ASN A 258 -1.18 23.03 8.56
CA ASN A 258 -1.46 21.91 9.45
C ASN A 258 -2.23 22.31 10.70
N GLN A 259 -1.95 23.51 11.26
CA GLN A 259 -2.71 24.01 12.40
C GLN A 259 -4.17 24.32 12.02
N ILE A 260 -4.44 24.78 10.79
CA ILE A 260 -5.80 24.96 10.27
C ILE A 260 -6.50 23.60 10.14
N LEU A 261 -5.83 22.59 9.56
CA LEU A 261 -6.37 21.24 9.49
C LEU A 261 -6.69 20.68 10.89
N LEU A 262 -5.77 20.82 11.84
CA LEU A 262 -5.99 20.37 13.22
C LEU A 262 -7.16 21.12 13.90
N LYS A 263 -7.36 22.40 13.57
CA LYS A 263 -8.54 23.14 14.04
C LYS A 263 -9.83 22.56 13.46
N ALA A 264 -9.85 22.16 12.19
CA ALA A 264 -11.00 21.49 11.59
C ALA A 264 -11.36 20.16 12.30
N PHE A 265 -10.40 19.40 12.79
CA PHE A 265 -10.65 18.22 13.61
C PHE A 265 -11.23 18.50 14.99
N ARG A 266 -11.08 19.71 15.50
CA ARG A 266 -11.54 20.12 16.85
C ARG A 266 -12.90 20.80 16.84
N THR A 267 -13.39 21.23 15.69
CA THR A 267 -14.71 21.82 15.48
C THR A 267 -15.75 20.77 15.14
#